data_be2091c058fff20bd909bd4a9aea54bd
#
_entry.id   be2091c058fff20bd909bd4a9aea54bd
#
_cell.length_a   1.000
_cell.length_b   1.000
_cell.length_c   1.000
_cell.angle_alpha   90.00
_cell.angle_beta   90.00
_cell.angle_gamma   90.00
#
_symmetry.space_group_name_H-M   'P 1'
#
loop_
_entity.id
_entity.type
_entity.pdbx_description
1 polymer ?
#
loop_
_entity_poly.entity_id
_entity_poly.type
_entity_poly.pdbx_seq_one_letter_code
_entity_poly.pdbx_strand_id
1 'polypeptide(L)'
;MKTCKRFGALLLALILTLSLSVTAYAAVEDTGFSDVAADAWYADAVTYVRDNGLMSGTSDTTFTPGGTMTRGMLVTTLYRMAGSPSLENEDLGYPFADVPGDAWYADGVYWARLAGVVGGYSEDQFGPDDPVTREQIAVILWRYAGSPAAESGTDFADEGSISAYAAQAVDWARANGIVNGVEDNRFLPQSSATRAQVATILRNYLTMEEAGEPEDPEGSRVLVAYFSATGNTEAVAGYIAQATGGDLFEITPADPYTADDLNWTDENSRVVYEYENPDERDTELASDTPDGWEDYDVIFLGYPIWWYDAAWPVDGFVEANDFTGKTVIPFCTSSSSGLGESGSRLAELAGAGDWLEGQRF
;
A
#
# COMPACT_ATOMS: atom_id res chain seq x y z
N MET A 1 -40.91 -78.29 0.47
CA MET A 1 -42.39 -78.20 0.64
C MET A 1 -42.77 -76.77 0.91
N LYS A 2 -43.66 -76.24 0.10
CA LYS A 2 -44.60 -75.13 0.29
C LYS A 2 -43.96 -73.74 0.72
N THR A 3 -43.69 -72.85 -0.23
CA THR A 3 -44.55 -71.74 -0.70
C THR A 3 -45.22 -70.91 0.40
N CYS A 4 -44.88 -69.67 0.45
CA CYS A 4 -45.87 -68.60 0.39
C CYS A 4 -45.30 -67.27 -0.07
N LYS A 5 -45.83 -66.81 -1.18
CA LYS A 5 -45.65 -65.50 -1.73
C LYS A 5 -46.39 -64.48 -0.85
N ARG A 6 -45.85 -63.37 -0.56
CA ARG A 6 -46.59 -62.12 -0.36
C ARG A 6 -45.92 -60.99 -1.05
N PHE A 7 -46.57 -60.47 -2.06
CA PHE A 7 -46.35 -59.21 -2.71
C PHE A 7 -46.55 -58.06 -1.71
N GLY A 8 -45.60 -57.24 -1.52
CA GLY A 8 -45.75 -55.97 -0.89
C GLY A 8 -45.30 -54.91 -1.86
N ALA A 9 -46.23 -54.14 -2.38
CA ALA A 9 -45.98 -53.01 -3.27
C ALA A 9 -45.14 -51.95 -2.56
N LEU A 10 -43.91 -51.77 -2.98
CA LEU A 10 -43.07 -50.61 -2.60
C LEU A 10 -43.48 -49.50 -3.52
N LEU A 11 -44.20 -48.54 -2.97
CA LEU A 11 -44.43 -47.23 -3.55
C LEU A 11 -43.08 -46.49 -3.61
N LEU A 12 -42.48 -46.44 -4.79
CA LEU A 12 -41.29 -45.63 -5.04
C LEU A 12 -41.76 -44.16 -5.11
N ALA A 13 -41.72 -43.48 -3.98
CA ALA A 13 -41.85 -42.03 -3.94
C ALA A 13 -40.57 -41.43 -4.55
N LEU A 14 -40.66 -41.10 -5.82
CA LEU A 14 -39.67 -40.32 -6.53
C LEU A 14 -39.72 -38.89 -5.93
N ILE A 15 -38.91 -38.63 -4.90
CA ILE A 15 -38.65 -37.28 -4.44
C ILE A 15 -37.77 -36.66 -5.51
N LEU A 16 -38.39 -35.93 -6.44
CA LEU A 16 -37.70 -34.95 -7.26
C LEU A 16 -37.23 -33.86 -6.31
N THR A 17 -36.00 -33.98 -5.81
CA THR A 17 -35.28 -32.83 -5.27
C THR A 17 -34.94 -31.93 -6.46
N LEU A 18 -35.89 -31.03 -6.73
CA LEU A 18 -35.61 -29.85 -7.54
C LEU A 18 -34.56 -29.07 -6.75
N SER A 19 -33.27 -29.34 -7.03
CA SER A 19 -32.20 -28.45 -6.64
C SER A 19 -32.41 -27.13 -7.39
N LEU A 20 -33.19 -26.23 -6.76
CA LEU A 20 -33.09 -24.82 -7.08
C LEU A 20 -31.63 -24.46 -6.81
N SER A 21 -30.82 -24.43 -7.86
CA SER A 21 -29.64 -23.62 -7.89
C SER A 21 -30.14 -22.18 -7.72
N VAL A 22 -30.22 -21.75 -6.46
CA VAL A 22 -30.22 -20.34 -6.15
C VAL A 22 -28.84 -19.91 -6.60
N THR A 23 -28.70 -19.46 -7.87
CA THR A 23 -27.66 -18.51 -8.21
C THR A 23 -27.90 -17.37 -7.22
N ALA A 24 -27.07 -17.30 -6.21
CA ALA A 24 -26.96 -16.07 -5.43
C ALA A 24 -26.64 -14.99 -6.48
N TYR A 25 -27.65 -14.27 -6.91
CA TYR A 25 -27.47 -12.94 -7.44
C TYR A 25 -26.83 -12.22 -6.25
N ALA A 26 -25.53 -11.96 -6.33
CA ALA A 26 -24.91 -10.98 -5.47
C ALA A 26 -25.84 -9.76 -5.59
N ALA A 27 -26.44 -9.36 -4.49
CA ALA A 27 -27.26 -8.16 -4.47
C ALA A 27 -26.32 -7.08 -4.97
N VAL A 28 -26.65 -6.48 -6.11
CA VAL A 28 -25.89 -5.38 -6.65
C VAL A 28 -25.99 -4.30 -5.58
N GLU A 29 -24.90 -4.03 -4.90
CA GLU A 29 -24.86 -3.08 -3.80
C GLU A 29 -25.27 -1.71 -4.34
N ASP A 30 -26.16 -1.03 -3.60
CA ASP A 30 -26.58 0.32 -3.94
C ASP A 30 -25.36 1.24 -3.85
N THR A 31 -24.91 1.77 -4.98
CA THR A 31 -23.75 2.67 -5.03
C THR A 31 -23.96 3.96 -4.23
N GLY A 32 -25.18 4.22 -3.74
CA GLY A 32 -25.56 5.45 -3.05
C GLY A 32 -25.70 6.67 -3.95
N PHE A 33 -25.47 6.51 -5.27
CA PHE A 33 -25.54 7.60 -6.26
C PHE A 33 -26.57 7.28 -7.35
N SER A 34 -27.51 8.19 -7.54
CA SER A 34 -28.63 8.04 -8.48
C SER A 34 -28.19 8.03 -9.96
N ASP A 35 -27.00 8.51 -10.25
CA ASP A 35 -26.41 8.58 -11.59
C ASP A 35 -25.38 7.47 -11.86
N VAL A 36 -25.28 6.49 -10.97
CA VAL A 36 -24.44 5.31 -11.11
C VAL A 36 -25.35 4.08 -11.17
N ALA A 37 -25.56 3.54 -12.37
CA ALA A 37 -26.33 2.32 -12.53
C ALA A 37 -25.57 1.15 -11.88
N ALA A 38 -26.30 0.30 -11.19
CA ALA A 38 -25.74 -0.81 -10.44
C ALA A 38 -24.99 -1.84 -11.33
N ASP A 39 -25.36 -1.93 -12.61
CA ASP A 39 -24.72 -2.78 -13.63
C ASP A 39 -23.66 -2.04 -14.48
N ALA A 40 -23.33 -0.79 -14.13
CA ALA A 40 -22.28 -0.05 -14.81
C ALA A 40 -20.91 -0.69 -14.55
N TRP A 41 -20.04 -0.74 -15.57
CA TRP A 41 -18.70 -1.34 -15.47
C TRP A 41 -17.81 -0.70 -14.39
N TYR A 42 -18.19 0.47 -13.90
CA TYR A 42 -17.49 1.21 -12.84
C TYR A 42 -18.23 1.21 -11.49
N ALA A 43 -19.38 0.54 -11.38
CA ALA A 43 -20.22 0.61 -10.19
C ALA A 43 -19.46 0.16 -8.92
N ASP A 44 -18.80 -1.00 -8.98
CA ASP A 44 -17.99 -1.55 -7.89
C ASP A 44 -16.84 -0.61 -7.52
N ALA A 45 -16.18 -0.01 -8.52
CA ALA A 45 -15.09 0.92 -8.27
C ALA A 45 -15.57 2.23 -7.61
N VAL A 46 -16.74 2.73 -8.01
CA VAL A 46 -17.35 3.91 -7.37
C VAL A 46 -17.75 3.61 -5.93
N THR A 47 -18.32 2.44 -5.67
CA THR A 47 -18.63 1.96 -4.32
C THR A 47 -17.36 1.88 -3.48
N TYR A 48 -16.31 1.23 -3.99
CA TYR A 48 -15.04 1.08 -3.30
C TYR A 48 -14.41 2.43 -2.92
N VAL A 49 -14.26 3.37 -3.86
CA VAL A 49 -13.64 4.67 -3.56
C VAL A 49 -14.49 5.56 -2.66
N ARG A 50 -15.82 5.38 -2.64
CA ARG A 50 -16.73 6.04 -1.71
C ARG A 50 -16.54 5.50 -0.29
N ASP A 51 -16.60 4.18 -0.13
CA ASP A 51 -16.60 3.49 1.16
C ASP A 51 -15.26 3.67 1.89
N ASN A 52 -14.17 3.74 1.12
CA ASN A 52 -12.84 4.08 1.64
C ASN A 52 -12.60 5.60 1.77
N GLY A 53 -13.62 6.46 1.58
CA GLY A 53 -13.49 7.91 1.76
C GLY A 53 -12.58 8.63 0.76
N LEU A 54 -12.15 7.95 -0.32
CA LEU A 54 -11.20 8.48 -1.32
C LEU A 54 -11.84 9.49 -2.23
N MET A 55 -13.01 9.15 -2.80
CA MET A 55 -13.76 10.03 -3.67
C MET A 55 -15.19 10.22 -3.16
N SER A 56 -15.60 11.46 -3.04
CA SER A 56 -16.97 11.83 -2.69
C SER A 56 -17.81 12.05 -3.95
N GLY A 57 -19.15 12.05 -3.80
CA GLY A 57 -20.05 12.55 -4.83
C GLY A 57 -19.79 14.01 -5.19
N THR A 58 -20.31 14.45 -6.33
CA THR A 58 -20.40 15.88 -6.71
C THR A 58 -21.57 16.56 -6.01
N SER A 59 -22.50 15.75 -5.48
CA SER A 59 -23.56 16.12 -4.52
C SER A 59 -23.83 14.92 -3.61
N ASP A 60 -24.78 15.08 -2.68
CA ASP A 60 -25.22 14.00 -1.79
C ASP A 60 -25.77 12.77 -2.54
N THR A 61 -26.22 12.94 -3.77
CA THR A 61 -26.90 11.88 -4.54
C THR A 61 -26.29 11.62 -5.91
N THR A 62 -25.24 12.32 -6.31
CA THR A 62 -24.63 12.16 -7.64
C THR A 62 -23.12 12.02 -7.55
N PHE A 63 -22.56 11.10 -8.33
CA PHE A 63 -21.11 10.89 -8.48
C PHE A 63 -20.53 11.63 -9.68
N THR A 64 -21.35 11.84 -10.71
CA THR A 64 -20.95 12.39 -12.03
C THR A 64 -19.85 11.53 -12.69
N PRO A 65 -20.12 10.25 -13.00
CA PRO A 65 -19.10 9.31 -13.49
C PRO A 65 -18.42 9.73 -14.78
N GLY A 66 -19.15 10.41 -15.68
CA GLY A 66 -18.63 10.98 -16.93
C GLY A 66 -17.92 12.32 -16.77
N GLY A 67 -17.93 12.91 -15.58
CA GLY A 67 -17.25 14.18 -15.31
C GLY A 67 -15.73 14.05 -15.42
N THR A 68 -15.08 15.10 -15.89
CA THR A 68 -13.62 15.14 -16.03
C THR A 68 -12.95 15.25 -14.65
N MET A 69 -11.91 14.47 -14.43
CA MET A 69 -11.07 14.59 -13.23
C MET A 69 -10.04 15.70 -13.42
N THR A 70 -9.94 16.61 -12.45
CA THR A 70 -8.90 17.65 -12.48
C THR A 70 -7.66 17.21 -11.69
N ARG A 71 -6.54 17.89 -11.92
CA ARG A 71 -5.27 17.62 -11.20
C ARG A 71 -5.44 17.85 -9.70
N GLY A 72 -6.13 18.92 -9.28
CA GLY A 72 -6.44 19.20 -7.88
C GLY A 72 -7.31 18.11 -7.23
N MET A 73 -8.30 17.57 -7.95
CA MET A 73 -9.10 16.44 -7.47
C MET A 73 -8.25 15.19 -7.27
N LEU A 74 -7.37 14.86 -8.23
CA LEU A 74 -6.54 13.66 -8.15
C LEU A 74 -5.60 13.71 -6.95
N VAL A 75 -4.84 14.79 -6.78
CA VAL A 75 -3.89 14.89 -5.65
C VAL A 75 -4.60 14.90 -4.29
N THR A 76 -5.80 15.49 -4.20
CA THR A 76 -6.61 15.43 -2.98
C THR A 76 -7.05 14.00 -2.67
N THR A 77 -7.36 13.21 -3.70
CA THR A 77 -7.70 11.79 -3.53
C THR A 77 -6.48 11.00 -3.04
N LEU A 78 -5.30 11.23 -3.62
CA LEU A 78 -4.05 10.58 -3.19
C LEU A 78 -3.64 10.99 -1.76
N TYR A 79 -3.84 12.25 -1.40
CA TYR A 79 -3.63 12.74 -0.03
C TYR A 79 -4.51 11.99 0.98
N ARG A 80 -5.78 11.73 0.64
CA ARG A 80 -6.67 10.91 1.45
C ARG A 80 -6.23 9.45 1.51
N MET A 81 -5.76 8.87 0.39
CA MET A 81 -5.17 7.53 0.37
C MET A 81 -3.97 7.41 1.31
N ALA A 82 -3.17 8.45 1.42
CA ALA A 82 -2.04 8.53 2.36
C ALA A 82 -2.47 8.80 3.82
N GLY A 83 -3.77 8.75 4.15
CA GLY A 83 -4.27 9.01 5.50
C GLY A 83 -4.32 10.49 5.90
N SER A 84 -4.22 11.42 4.93
CA SER A 84 -4.24 12.86 5.17
C SER A 84 -3.24 13.31 6.24
N PRO A 85 -1.93 13.03 6.08
CA PRO A 85 -0.93 13.33 7.10
C PRO A 85 -0.92 14.82 7.47
N SER A 86 -0.62 15.12 8.74
CA SER A 86 -0.55 16.51 9.22
C SER A 86 0.61 17.25 8.55
N LEU A 87 0.35 18.48 8.12
CA LEU A 87 1.33 19.37 7.49
C LEU A 87 1.74 20.53 8.42
N GLU A 88 1.37 20.47 9.71
CA GLU A 88 1.48 21.62 10.64
C GLU A 88 2.93 22.07 10.94
N ASN A 89 3.92 21.22 10.76
CA ASN A 89 5.33 21.50 11.06
C ASN A 89 6.19 21.73 9.81
N GLU A 90 5.59 21.66 8.63
CA GLU A 90 6.34 21.87 7.40
C GLU A 90 6.47 23.39 7.13
N ASP A 91 7.67 23.84 6.72
CA ASP A 91 7.86 25.23 6.27
C ASP A 91 7.21 25.40 4.90
N LEU A 92 5.92 25.66 4.97
CA LEU A 92 5.02 25.66 3.82
C LEU A 92 5.16 26.96 3.02
N GLY A 93 6.31 27.17 2.40
CA GLY A 93 6.33 28.09 1.26
C GLY A 93 5.41 27.54 0.19
N TYR A 94 4.25 28.20 -0.05
CA TYR A 94 3.33 27.78 -1.10
C TYR A 94 4.07 27.74 -2.44
N PRO A 95 4.30 26.55 -3.00
CA PRO A 95 5.22 26.41 -4.13
C PRO A 95 4.63 26.91 -5.44
N PHE A 96 3.28 27.09 -5.49
CA PHE A 96 2.58 27.40 -6.72
C PHE A 96 1.69 28.64 -6.56
N ALA A 97 1.91 29.63 -7.43
CA ALA A 97 1.18 30.90 -7.38
C ALA A 97 -0.33 30.74 -7.73
N ASP A 98 -0.68 29.67 -8.44
CA ASP A 98 -2.05 29.33 -8.85
C ASP A 98 -2.77 28.40 -7.87
N VAL A 99 -2.18 28.15 -6.67
CA VAL A 99 -2.78 27.36 -5.59
C VAL A 99 -2.96 28.23 -4.37
N PRO A 100 -4.16 28.84 -4.19
CA PRO A 100 -4.48 29.59 -2.96
C PRO A 100 -4.43 28.67 -1.74
N GLY A 101 -3.85 29.16 -0.63
CA GLY A 101 -3.67 28.35 0.59
C GLY A 101 -4.96 27.97 1.30
N ASP A 102 -6.09 28.61 0.97
CA ASP A 102 -7.42 28.29 1.46
C ASP A 102 -8.24 27.43 0.47
N ALA A 103 -7.64 27.02 -0.67
CA ALA A 103 -8.34 26.15 -1.61
C ALA A 103 -8.48 24.73 -1.02
N TRP A 104 -9.61 24.08 -1.30
CA TRP A 104 -9.91 22.73 -0.78
C TRP A 104 -8.91 21.64 -1.21
N TYR A 105 -8.12 21.90 -2.26
CA TYR A 105 -7.07 21.03 -2.77
C TYR A 105 -5.66 21.45 -2.30
N ALA A 106 -5.53 22.53 -1.56
CA ALA A 106 -4.22 23.10 -1.23
C ALA A 106 -3.33 22.11 -0.48
N ASP A 107 -3.85 21.47 0.57
CA ASP A 107 -3.12 20.48 1.36
C ASP A 107 -2.69 19.28 0.50
N GLY A 108 -3.59 18.79 -0.36
CA GLY A 108 -3.29 17.69 -1.28
C GLY A 108 -2.19 18.05 -2.29
N VAL A 109 -2.22 19.25 -2.87
CA VAL A 109 -1.19 19.73 -3.79
C VAL A 109 0.15 19.86 -3.07
N TYR A 110 0.12 20.40 -1.87
CA TYR A 110 1.29 20.63 -1.07
C TYR A 110 1.96 19.31 -0.66
N TRP A 111 1.19 18.41 -0.07
CA TRP A 111 1.65 17.06 0.27
C TRP A 111 2.22 16.34 -0.94
N ALA A 112 1.50 16.31 -2.06
CA ALA A 112 1.95 15.61 -3.26
C ALA A 112 3.25 16.18 -3.85
N ARG A 113 3.50 17.47 -3.66
CA ARG A 113 4.76 18.13 -4.02
C ARG A 113 5.90 17.70 -3.10
N LEU A 114 5.68 17.70 -1.78
CA LEU A 114 6.68 17.26 -0.79
C LEU A 114 7.04 15.78 -0.96
N ALA A 115 6.03 14.93 -1.17
CA ALA A 115 6.21 13.51 -1.41
C ALA A 115 6.82 13.18 -2.78
N GLY A 116 7.09 14.19 -3.63
CA GLY A 116 7.63 13.96 -4.97
C GLY A 116 6.67 13.29 -5.96
N VAL A 117 5.41 13.10 -5.57
CA VAL A 117 4.36 12.43 -6.38
C VAL A 117 3.97 13.28 -7.59
N VAL A 118 3.92 14.61 -7.41
CA VAL A 118 3.62 15.55 -8.49
C VAL A 118 4.67 16.64 -8.62
N GLY A 119 4.89 17.11 -9.88
CA GLY A 119 5.50 18.39 -10.18
C GLY A 119 4.46 19.39 -10.69
N GLY A 120 4.79 20.68 -10.69
CA GLY A 120 4.06 21.68 -11.44
C GLY A 120 4.34 21.59 -12.94
N TYR A 121 3.63 22.39 -13.72
CA TYR A 121 4.03 22.68 -15.10
C TYR A 121 5.28 23.57 -15.15
N SER A 122 5.48 24.35 -14.10
CA SER A 122 6.69 25.13 -13.81
C SER A 122 6.93 25.17 -12.30
N GLU A 123 7.93 25.91 -11.85
CA GLU A 123 8.22 26.07 -10.42
C GLU A 123 7.09 26.77 -9.65
N ASP A 124 6.30 27.60 -10.34
CA ASP A 124 5.24 28.44 -9.77
C ASP A 124 3.83 28.13 -10.25
N GLN A 125 3.65 27.11 -11.13
CA GLN A 125 2.36 26.76 -11.71
C GLN A 125 2.04 25.28 -11.59
N PHE A 126 0.93 24.95 -10.95
CA PHE A 126 0.42 23.58 -10.79
C PHE A 126 -0.67 23.20 -11.78
N GLY A 127 -1.60 24.09 -12.09
CA GLY A 127 -2.79 23.85 -12.91
C GLY A 127 -3.85 23.00 -12.19
N PRO A 128 -4.37 23.40 -11.02
CA PRO A 128 -5.29 22.57 -10.22
C PRO A 128 -6.61 22.25 -10.91
N ASP A 129 -7.09 23.15 -11.74
CA ASP A 129 -8.36 23.00 -12.47
C ASP A 129 -8.20 22.33 -13.85
N ASP A 130 -6.96 22.08 -14.27
CA ASP A 130 -6.71 21.43 -15.56
C ASP A 130 -7.12 19.95 -15.52
N PRO A 131 -7.73 19.43 -16.61
CA PRO A 131 -8.00 18.02 -16.73
C PRO A 131 -6.73 17.19 -16.64
N VAL A 132 -6.76 16.10 -15.87
CA VAL A 132 -5.66 15.15 -15.84
C VAL A 132 -5.79 14.15 -16.98
N THR A 133 -4.69 13.90 -17.72
CA THR A 133 -4.68 12.90 -18.78
C THR A 133 -4.41 11.50 -18.25
N ARG A 134 -4.75 10.47 -19.04
CA ARG A 134 -4.57 9.06 -18.63
C ARG A 134 -3.09 8.71 -18.38
N GLU A 135 -2.17 9.22 -19.21
CA GLU A 135 -0.74 9.01 -18.98
C GLU A 135 -0.22 9.77 -17.76
N GLN A 136 -0.77 10.95 -17.46
CA GLN A 136 -0.41 11.69 -16.24
C GLN A 136 -0.84 10.95 -14.98
N ILE A 137 -2.01 10.29 -14.99
CA ILE A 137 -2.45 9.46 -13.88
C ILE A 137 -1.49 8.30 -13.65
N ALA A 138 -1.09 7.60 -14.72
CA ALA A 138 -0.14 6.51 -14.63
C ALA A 138 1.19 6.97 -14.00
N VAL A 139 1.73 8.12 -14.43
CA VAL A 139 2.96 8.70 -13.89
C VAL A 139 2.82 9.09 -12.42
N ILE A 140 1.70 9.70 -12.05
CA ILE A 140 1.45 10.13 -10.67
C ILE A 140 1.34 8.92 -9.75
N LEU A 141 0.59 7.88 -10.13
CA LEU A 141 0.47 6.64 -9.35
C LEU A 141 1.80 5.88 -9.29
N TRP A 142 2.54 5.79 -10.40
CA TRP A 142 3.86 5.17 -10.42
C TRP A 142 4.84 5.85 -9.45
N ARG A 143 4.81 7.18 -9.38
CA ARG A 143 5.62 7.93 -8.41
C ARG A 143 5.12 7.72 -6.97
N TYR A 144 3.81 7.67 -6.78
CA TYR A 144 3.20 7.37 -5.48
C TYR A 144 3.63 5.99 -4.97
N ALA A 145 3.75 5.00 -5.86
CA ALA A 145 4.27 3.66 -5.58
C ALA A 145 5.81 3.59 -5.46
N GLY A 146 6.53 4.71 -5.39
CA GLY A 146 7.99 4.73 -5.25
C GLY A 146 8.76 4.52 -6.55
N SER A 147 8.11 4.65 -7.71
CA SER A 147 8.72 4.51 -9.04
C SER A 147 9.35 3.12 -9.31
N PRO A 148 8.61 2.03 -9.07
CA PRO A 148 9.15 0.69 -9.25
C PRO A 148 9.60 0.43 -10.69
N ALA A 149 10.59 -0.45 -10.87
CA ALA A 149 11.03 -0.87 -12.19
C ALA A 149 9.91 -1.62 -12.91
N ALA A 150 9.85 -1.49 -14.22
CA ALA A 150 8.92 -2.23 -15.07
C ALA A 150 9.65 -2.80 -16.28
N GLU A 151 9.21 -3.96 -16.76
CA GLU A 151 9.62 -4.44 -18.07
C GLU A 151 9.04 -3.53 -19.14
N SER A 152 9.83 -3.22 -20.17
CA SER A 152 9.41 -2.30 -21.23
C SER A 152 8.49 -2.99 -22.25
N GLY A 153 7.51 -2.24 -22.73
CA GLY A 153 6.63 -2.60 -23.84
C GLY A 153 5.24 -3.01 -23.37
N THR A 154 4.29 -2.11 -23.60
CA THR A 154 2.86 -2.42 -23.47
C THR A 154 2.35 -3.09 -24.75
N ASP A 155 1.21 -3.78 -24.63
CA ASP A 155 0.47 -4.34 -25.77
C ASP A 155 -0.62 -3.39 -26.32
N PHE A 156 -0.57 -2.09 -25.97
CA PHE A 156 -1.56 -1.14 -26.43
C PHE A 156 -1.41 -0.80 -27.93
N ALA A 157 -2.52 -0.79 -28.65
CA ALA A 157 -2.52 -0.52 -30.09
C ALA A 157 -2.00 0.89 -30.46
N ASP A 158 -2.01 1.81 -29.50
CA ASP A 158 -1.54 3.19 -29.63
C ASP A 158 -0.30 3.49 -28.77
N GLU A 159 0.49 2.47 -28.43
CA GLU A 159 1.72 2.60 -27.63
C GLU A 159 2.64 3.73 -28.11
N GLY A 160 2.83 3.85 -29.43
CA GLY A 160 3.62 4.93 -30.03
C GLY A 160 3.12 6.34 -29.76
N SER A 161 1.93 6.52 -29.18
CA SER A 161 1.35 7.80 -28.78
C SER A 161 1.63 8.15 -27.32
N ILE A 162 2.19 7.23 -26.53
CA ILE A 162 2.58 7.45 -25.14
C ILE A 162 3.80 8.36 -25.13
N SER A 163 3.74 9.42 -24.31
CA SER A 163 4.87 10.34 -24.15
C SER A 163 6.07 9.63 -23.52
N ALA A 164 7.27 9.97 -23.96
CA ALA A 164 8.50 9.32 -23.46
C ALA A 164 8.66 9.39 -21.93
N TYR A 165 8.18 10.48 -21.28
CA TYR A 165 8.22 10.62 -19.82
C TYR A 165 7.26 9.66 -19.09
N ALA A 166 6.25 9.16 -19.78
CA ALA A 166 5.20 8.31 -19.20
C ALA A 166 5.38 6.82 -19.54
N ALA A 167 6.28 6.48 -20.45
CA ALA A 167 6.41 5.11 -20.97
C ALA A 167 6.58 4.08 -19.83
N GLN A 168 7.57 4.26 -18.97
CA GLN A 168 7.84 3.33 -17.86
C GLN A 168 6.66 3.23 -16.87
N ALA A 169 6.01 4.34 -16.60
CA ALA A 169 4.85 4.37 -15.71
C ALA A 169 3.64 3.65 -16.30
N VAL A 170 3.43 3.77 -17.61
CA VAL A 170 2.34 3.08 -18.32
C VAL A 170 2.64 1.59 -18.43
N ASP A 171 3.90 1.19 -18.70
CA ASP A 171 4.35 -0.18 -18.71
C ASP A 171 4.09 -0.85 -17.35
N TRP A 172 4.52 -0.20 -16.26
CA TRP A 172 4.25 -0.65 -14.90
C TRP A 172 2.76 -0.78 -14.60
N ALA A 173 1.98 0.25 -14.88
CA ALA A 173 0.56 0.26 -14.60
C ALA A 173 -0.22 -0.78 -15.41
N ARG A 174 0.24 -1.09 -16.64
CA ARG A 174 -0.33 -2.15 -17.48
C ARG A 174 0.03 -3.54 -16.96
N ALA A 175 1.30 -3.77 -16.65
CA ALA A 175 1.81 -5.05 -16.13
C ALA A 175 1.09 -5.48 -14.84
N ASN A 176 0.76 -4.50 -13.99
CA ASN A 176 0.06 -4.72 -12.72
C ASN A 176 -1.49 -4.62 -12.82
N GLY A 177 -2.06 -4.54 -14.02
CA GLY A 177 -3.51 -4.49 -14.20
C GLY A 177 -4.19 -3.21 -13.72
N ILE A 178 -3.42 -2.19 -13.34
CA ILE A 178 -3.93 -0.89 -12.85
C ILE A 178 -4.66 -0.14 -13.96
N VAL A 179 -4.08 -0.13 -15.15
CA VAL A 179 -4.69 0.47 -16.34
C VAL A 179 -4.99 -0.58 -17.41
N ASN A 180 -6.15 -0.45 -18.02
CA ASN A 180 -6.58 -1.28 -19.13
C ASN A 180 -6.83 -0.44 -20.38
N GLY A 181 -6.78 -1.09 -21.55
CA GLY A 181 -7.18 -0.49 -22.81
C GLY A 181 -8.68 -0.19 -22.83
N VAL A 182 -9.05 0.77 -23.66
CA VAL A 182 -10.43 1.00 -24.08
C VAL A 182 -10.69 0.24 -25.38
N GLU A 183 -11.68 0.66 -26.17
CA GLU A 183 -11.97 0.03 -27.47
C GLU A 183 -10.68 -0.17 -28.31
N ASP A 184 -10.59 -1.31 -28.99
CA ASP A 184 -9.46 -1.72 -29.81
C ASP A 184 -8.11 -1.78 -29.04
N ASN A 185 -8.15 -2.08 -27.76
CA ASN A 185 -6.98 -2.15 -26.86
C ASN A 185 -6.11 -0.87 -26.90
N ARG A 186 -6.72 0.31 -26.99
CA ARG A 186 -5.99 1.59 -26.95
C ARG A 186 -5.92 2.16 -25.55
N PHE A 187 -4.78 2.72 -25.19
CA PHE A 187 -4.59 3.42 -23.93
C PHE A 187 -5.17 4.84 -23.92
N LEU A 188 -5.11 5.53 -25.06
CA LEU A 188 -5.50 6.94 -25.24
C LEU A 188 -4.75 7.88 -24.26
N PRO A 189 -3.41 7.95 -24.31
CA PRO A 189 -2.58 8.59 -23.28
C PRO A 189 -2.93 10.06 -23.03
N GLN A 190 -3.23 10.82 -24.09
CA GLN A 190 -3.52 12.25 -24.04
C GLN A 190 -4.99 12.59 -23.72
N SER A 191 -5.86 11.59 -23.63
CA SER A 191 -7.27 11.82 -23.31
C SER A 191 -7.43 12.16 -21.84
N SER A 192 -8.26 13.15 -21.52
CA SER A 192 -8.66 13.47 -20.16
C SER A 192 -9.41 12.29 -19.55
N ALA A 193 -9.07 11.93 -18.33
CA ALA A 193 -9.73 10.85 -17.61
C ALA A 193 -11.04 11.32 -16.98
N THR A 194 -12.05 10.46 -17.02
CA THR A 194 -13.31 10.67 -16.30
C THR A 194 -13.19 10.22 -14.84
N ARG A 195 -14.08 10.70 -14.00
CA ARG A 195 -14.16 10.29 -12.58
C ARG A 195 -14.36 8.78 -12.42
N ALA A 196 -15.19 8.16 -13.29
CA ALA A 196 -15.37 6.70 -13.30
C ALA A 196 -14.07 5.95 -13.65
N GLN A 197 -13.33 6.44 -14.64
CA GLN A 197 -12.05 5.84 -15.01
C GLN A 197 -11.03 5.96 -13.88
N VAL A 198 -10.96 7.12 -13.23
CA VAL A 198 -10.06 7.31 -12.07
C VAL A 198 -10.45 6.42 -10.91
N ALA A 199 -11.75 6.32 -10.58
CA ALA A 199 -12.22 5.40 -9.54
C ALA A 199 -11.78 3.95 -9.82
N THR A 200 -11.89 3.50 -11.08
CA THR A 200 -11.47 2.15 -11.49
C THR A 200 -9.95 1.98 -11.38
N ILE A 201 -9.18 2.96 -11.83
CA ILE A 201 -7.71 2.92 -11.75
C ILE A 201 -7.25 2.87 -10.28
N LEU A 202 -7.86 3.68 -9.40
CA LEU A 202 -7.52 3.70 -7.97
C LEU A 202 -7.90 2.40 -7.27
N ARG A 203 -9.10 1.86 -7.55
CA ARG A 203 -9.48 0.55 -7.04
C ARG A 203 -8.50 -0.53 -7.48
N ASN A 204 -8.19 -0.60 -8.77
CA ASN A 204 -7.25 -1.60 -9.30
C ASN A 204 -5.87 -1.46 -8.66
N TYR A 205 -5.40 -0.23 -8.44
CA TYR A 205 -4.13 0.03 -7.74
C TYR A 205 -4.17 -0.51 -6.30
N LEU A 206 -5.18 -0.17 -5.54
CA LEU A 206 -5.29 -0.57 -4.14
C LEU A 206 -5.54 -2.08 -3.98
N THR A 207 -6.37 -2.68 -4.84
CA THR A 207 -6.59 -4.13 -4.81
C THR A 207 -5.43 -4.94 -5.41
N MET A 208 -4.52 -4.30 -6.17
CA MET A 208 -3.27 -4.92 -6.59
C MET A 208 -2.31 -5.05 -5.40
N GLU A 209 -2.23 -4.02 -4.55
CA GLU A 209 -1.46 -4.09 -3.31
C GLU A 209 -2.02 -5.17 -2.39
N GLU A 210 -3.35 -5.27 -2.27
CA GLU A 210 -4.02 -6.38 -1.57
C GLU A 210 -3.76 -7.76 -2.22
N ALA A 211 -3.63 -7.83 -3.55
CA ALA A 211 -3.33 -9.07 -4.29
C ALA A 211 -1.84 -9.42 -4.35
N GLY A 212 -0.97 -8.44 -4.07
CA GLY A 212 0.49 -8.61 -3.95
C GLY A 212 0.93 -8.87 -2.52
N GLU A 213 0.07 -8.64 -1.54
CA GLU A 213 0.27 -9.23 -0.22
C GLU A 213 0.10 -10.76 -0.37
N PRO A 214 1.00 -11.57 0.19
CA PRO A 214 0.76 -13.01 0.28
C PRO A 214 -0.65 -13.17 0.90
N GLU A 215 -1.54 -13.91 0.20
CA GLU A 215 -2.87 -14.21 0.75
C GLU A 215 -2.64 -14.66 2.18
N ASP A 216 -3.15 -13.86 3.15
CA ASP A 216 -3.14 -14.29 4.54
C ASP A 216 -3.91 -15.62 4.56
N PRO A 217 -3.24 -16.77 4.70
CA PRO A 217 -3.93 -18.02 4.76
C PRO A 217 -4.87 -17.89 5.97
N GLU A 218 -6.18 -18.09 5.77
CA GLU A 218 -7.21 -17.93 6.81
C GLU A 218 -6.69 -18.52 8.13
N GLY A 219 -6.23 -17.64 9.03
CA GLY A 219 -5.65 -18.03 10.30
C GLY A 219 -4.16 -17.74 10.52
N SER A 220 -3.42 -17.12 9.57
CA SER A 220 -2.02 -16.71 9.81
C SER A 220 -1.93 -15.68 10.93
N ARG A 221 -1.04 -15.92 11.87
CA ARG A 221 -0.74 -14.92 12.92
C ARG A 221 0.35 -13.97 12.45
N VAL A 222 0.05 -12.68 12.54
CA VAL A 222 0.94 -11.58 12.15
C VAL A 222 1.61 -10.99 13.39
N LEU A 223 2.93 -10.80 13.33
CA LEU A 223 3.70 -10.05 14.31
C LEU A 223 4.26 -8.79 13.65
N VAL A 224 4.19 -7.67 14.34
CA VAL A 224 4.90 -6.43 13.97
C VAL A 224 5.98 -6.19 15.04
N ALA A 225 7.17 -6.71 14.77
CA ALA A 225 8.34 -6.50 15.61
C ALA A 225 9.08 -5.23 15.16
N TYR A 226 9.43 -4.35 16.10
CA TYR A 226 10.08 -3.09 15.72
C TYR A 226 11.03 -2.58 16.80
N PHE A 227 12.11 -1.94 16.37
CA PHE A 227 12.93 -1.08 17.21
C PHE A 227 12.64 0.38 16.85
N SER A 228 12.43 1.23 17.87
CA SER A 228 12.18 2.65 17.67
C SER A 228 12.95 3.52 18.65
N ALA A 229 13.94 4.26 18.17
CA ALA A 229 14.76 5.15 18.99
C ALA A 229 14.07 6.49 19.32
N THR A 230 13.19 6.98 18.46
CA THR A 230 12.57 8.32 18.54
C THR A 230 11.05 8.32 18.31
N GLY A 231 10.39 7.16 18.33
CA GLY A 231 8.95 7.02 18.16
C GLY A 231 8.47 6.94 16.69
N ASN A 232 9.31 7.23 15.71
CA ASN A 232 8.88 7.22 14.29
C ASN A 232 8.58 5.81 13.79
N THR A 233 9.46 4.84 14.06
CA THR A 233 9.24 3.43 13.66
C THR A 233 8.07 2.83 14.43
N GLU A 234 7.91 3.16 15.72
CA GLU A 234 6.76 2.78 16.55
C GLU A 234 5.44 3.24 15.92
N ALA A 235 5.36 4.49 15.45
CA ALA A 235 4.16 5.01 14.81
C ALA A 235 3.79 4.21 13.55
N VAL A 236 4.78 3.88 12.70
CA VAL A 236 4.57 3.06 11.51
C VAL A 236 4.16 1.64 11.88
N ALA A 237 4.82 1.03 12.88
CA ALA A 237 4.46 -0.30 13.41
C ALA A 237 3.01 -0.33 13.90
N GLY A 238 2.55 0.72 14.58
CA GLY A 238 1.16 0.86 15.01
C GLY A 238 0.17 0.89 13.85
N TYR A 239 0.50 1.56 12.75
CA TYR A 239 -0.35 1.57 11.55
C TYR A 239 -0.40 0.19 10.87
N ILE A 240 0.73 -0.49 10.77
CA ILE A 240 0.78 -1.85 10.20
C ILE A 240 -0.03 -2.82 11.07
N ALA A 241 0.16 -2.81 12.40
CA ALA A 241 -0.59 -3.66 13.32
C ALA A 241 -2.11 -3.40 13.23
N GLN A 242 -2.53 -2.13 13.12
CA GLN A 242 -3.94 -1.78 12.94
C GLN A 242 -4.50 -2.30 11.61
N ALA A 243 -3.72 -2.24 10.54
CA ALA A 243 -4.14 -2.67 9.21
C ALA A 243 -4.22 -4.20 9.09
N THR A 244 -3.29 -4.93 9.73
CA THR A 244 -3.16 -6.39 9.63
C THR A 244 -3.85 -7.15 10.77
N GLY A 245 -4.27 -6.46 11.83
CA GLY A 245 -4.71 -7.11 13.07
C GLY A 245 -3.58 -7.81 13.83
N GLY A 246 -2.31 -7.54 13.49
CA GLY A 246 -1.14 -8.17 14.05
C GLY A 246 -0.79 -7.72 15.47
N ASP A 247 -0.08 -8.58 16.18
CA ASP A 247 0.44 -8.29 17.52
C ASP A 247 1.68 -7.39 17.42
N LEU A 248 1.82 -6.41 18.32
CA LEU A 248 3.00 -5.54 18.40
C LEU A 248 4.05 -6.14 19.35
N PHE A 249 5.31 -6.09 18.94
CA PHE A 249 6.46 -6.44 19.79
C PHE A 249 7.56 -5.39 19.65
N GLU A 250 7.81 -4.63 20.71
CA GLU A 250 8.90 -3.66 20.75
C GLU A 250 10.23 -4.36 21.07
N ILE A 251 11.19 -4.26 20.16
CA ILE A 251 12.56 -4.69 20.35
C ILE A 251 13.24 -3.65 21.24
N THR A 252 13.37 -3.98 22.51
CA THR A 252 13.90 -3.06 23.53
C THR A 252 15.30 -3.49 23.94
N PRO A 253 16.36 -2.66 23.71
CA PRO A 253 17.70 -2.93 24.24
C PRO A 253 17.69 -3.10 25.76
N ALA A 254 18.51 -4.00 26.29
CA ALA A 254 18.68 -4.18 27.72
C ALA A 254 19.16 -2.88 28.40
N ASP A 255 20.00 -2.11 27.69
CA ASP A 255 20.40 -0.74 28.04
C ASP A 255 19.82 0.23 26.98
N PRO A 256 18.67 0.88 27.23
CA PRO A 256 18.00 1.74 26.26
C PRO A 256 18.82 2.98 25.91
N TYR A 257 18.78 3.39 24.64
CA TYR A 257 19.45 4.61 24.16
C TYR A 257 18.78 5.86 24.71
N THR A 258 19.59 6.74 25.30
CA THR A 258 19.18 8.09 25.69
C THR A 258 19.30 9.06 24.49
N ALA A 259 18.77 10.27 24.62
CA ALA A 259 18.94 11.30 23.61
C ALA A 259 20.42 11.67 23.39
N ASP A 260 21.25 11.61 24.43
CA ASP A 260 22.69 11.87 24.32
C ASP A 260 23.41 10.71 23.61
N ASP A 261 23.00 9.46 23.86
CA ASP A 261 23.51 8.27 23.16
C ASP A 261 23.22 8.30 21.65
N LEU A 262 22.10 8.88 21.26
CA LEU A 262 21.66 8.99 19.85
C LEU A 262 22.24 10.21 19.12
N ASN A 263 23.04 11.03 19.76
CA ASN A 263 23.62 12.23 19.15
C ASN A 263 24.75 11.87 18.18
N TRP A 264 24.39 11.55 16.96
CA TRP A 264 25.32 11.18 15.86
C TRP A 264 26.33 12.29 15.47
N THR A 265 26.18 13.52 15.99
CA THR A 265 27.13 14.63 15.79
C THR A 265 28.19 14.72 16.91
N ASP A 266 28.04 13.96 17.99
CA ASP A 266 29.01 13.86 19.08
C ASP A 266 29.86 12.60 18.90
N GLU A 267 31.16 12.78 18.64
CA GLU A 267 32.12 11.69 18.45
C GLU A 267 32.24 10.76 19.71
N ASN A 268 31.75 11.20 20.86
CA ASN A 268 31.77 10.41 22.10
C ASN A 268 30.41 9.75 22.43
N SER A 269 29.40 9.95 21.60
CA SER A 269 28.10 9.31 21.82
C SER A 269 28.18 7.80 21.62
N ARG A 270 27.28 7.06 22.30
CA ARG A 270 27.21 5.60 22.19
C ARG A 270 26.99 5.15 20.76
N VAL A 271 26.09 5.78 20.02
CA VAL A 271 25.76 5.38 18.65
C VAL A 271 26.93 5.57 17.69
N VAL A 272 27.76 6.61 17.87
CA VAL A 272 28.98 6.82 17.07
C VAL A 272 30.04 5.79 17.44
N TYR A 273 30.25 5.55 18.75
CA TYR A 273 31.20 4.54 19.22
C TYR A 273 30.86 3.14 18.65
N GLU A 274 29.60 2.72 18.74
CA GLU A 274 29.12 1.43 18.22
C GLU A 274 29.19 1.35 16.68
N TYR A 275 29.06 2.47 15.99
CA TYR A 275 29.29 2.51 14.54
C TYR A 275 30.74 2.26 14.18
N GLU A 276 31.68 2.89 14.90
CA GLU A 276 33.11 2.75 14.67
C GLU A 276 33.68 1.41 15.17
N ASN A 277 33.02 0.78 16.13
CA ASN A 277 33.45 -0.47 16.76
C ASN A 277 32.36 -1.55 16.67
N PRO A 278 32.09 -2.07 15.47
CA PRO A 278 30.95 -3.01 15.26
C PRO A 278 31.06 -4.29 16.11
N ASP A 279 32.26 -4.75 16.44
CA ASP A 279 32.49 -5.93 17.28
C ASP A 279 32.20 -5.66 18.78
N GLU A 280 31.99 -4.41 19.16
CA GLU A 280 31.70 -3.98 20.54
C GLU A 280 30.26 -3.44 20.69
N ARG A 281 29.40 -3.64 19.69
CA ARG A 281 27.99 -3.27 19.75
C ARG A 281 27.28 -4.08 20.83
N ASP A 282 26.48 -3.38 21.64
CA ASP A 282 25.58 -4.04 22.60
C ASP A 282 24.24 -4.29 21.91
N THR A 283 23.99 -5.55 21.58
CA THR A 283 22.73 -6.02 20.98
C THR A 283 21.90 -6.85 21.98
N GLU A 284 22.26 -6.84 23.27
CA GLU A 284 21.47 -7.50 24.32
C GLU A 284 20.09 -6.83 24.44
N LEU A 285 19.03 -7.64 24.49
CA LEU A 285 17.66 -7.20 24.56
C LEU A 285 17.04 -7.50 25.92
N ALA A 286 16.13 -6.65 26.37
CA ALA A 286 15.33 -6.87 27.57
C ALA A 286 14.41 -8.10 27.43
N SER A 287 13.92 -8.35 26.22
CA SER A 287 13.25 -9.56 25.76
C SER A 287 13.58 -9.75 24.30
N ASP A 288 14.09 -10.90 23.94
CA ASP A 288 14.57 -11.22 22.60
C ASP A 288 13.57 -12.03 21.76
N THR A 289 12.60 -12.67 22.41
CA THR A 289 11.63 -13.54 21.76
C THR A 289 10.21 -13.22 22.23
N PRO A 290 9.27 -12.92 21.32
CA PRO A 290 7.85 -12.74 21.67
C PRO A 290 7.21 -14.03 22.17
N ASP A 291 6.26 -13.90 23.09
CA ASP A 291 5.43 -15.03 23.53
C ASP A 291 4.69 -15.64 22.33
N GLY A 292 4.79 -16.95 22.13
CA GLY A 292 4.14 -17.67 21.03
C GLY A 292 4.80 -17.41 19.67
N TRP A 293 6.12 -17.15 19.64
CA TRP A 293 6.88 -16.92 18.41
C TRP A 293 6.64 -17.98 17.33
N GLU A 294 6.51 -19.23 17.73
CA GLU A 294 6.27 -20.36 16.81
C GLU A 294 4.93 -20.28 16.07
N ASP A 295 3.95 -19.56 16.63
CA ASP A 295 2.60 -19.44 16.07
C ASP A 295 2.49 -18.32 15.02
N TYR A 296 3.50 -17.45 14.86
CA TYR A 296 3.49 -16.39 13.86
C TYR A 296 3.99 -16.90 12.51
N ASP A 297 3.29 -16.58 11.46
CA ASP A 297 3.60 -16.93 10.07
C ASP A 297 4.20 -15.74 9.30
N VAL A 298 3.74 -14.53 9.60
CA VAL A 298 4.15 -13.28 8.94
C VAL A 298 4.74 -12.32 9.96
N ILE A 299 5.95 -11.85 9.68
CA ILE A 299 6.70 -10.95 10.55
C ILE A 299 6.98 -9.63 9.81
N PHE A 300 6.36 -8.54 10.22
CA PHE A 300 6.82 -7.22 9.84
C PHE A 300 7.96 -6.81 10.76
N LEU A 301 9.14 -6.50 10.20
CA LEU A 301 10.33 -6.16 10.99
C LEU A 301 10.73 -4.70 10.73
N GLY A 302 10.52 -3.84 11.74
CA GLY A 302 10.70 -2.40 11.66
C GLY A 302 11.94 -1.85 12.34
N TYR A 303 12.64 -0.91 11.68
CA TYR A 303 13.83 -0.28 12.23
C TYR A 303 14.13 1.10 11.63
N PRO A 304 14.78 2.01 12.37
CA PRO A 304 15.37 3.19 11.76
C PRO A 304 16.66 2.83 11.01
N ILE A 305 16.98 3.59 9.97
CA ILE A 305 18.26 3.46 9.26
C ILE A 305 19.34 4.26 10.00
N TRP A 306 20.39 3.56 10.44
CA TRP A 306 21.59 4.11 11.00
C TRP A 306 22.79 3.85 10.05
N TRP A 307 23.44 4.92 9.55
CA TRP A 307 24.57 4.82 8.60
C TRP A 307 24.31 3.87 7.41
N TYR A 308 23.14 4.01 6.78
CA TYR A 308 22.69 3.22 5.62
C TYR A 308 22.37 1.74 5.92
N ASP A 309 22.34 1.34 7.18
CA ASP A 309 22.01 -0.02 7.61
C ASP A 309 20.88 -0.04 8.68
N ALA A 310 20.35 -1.21 8.98
CA ALA A 310 19.39 -1.37 10.08
C ALA A 310 20.05 -1.00 11.41
N ALA A 311 19.31 -0.33 12.28
CA ALA A 311 19.77 -0.09 13.65
C ALA A 311 20.09 -1.43 14.33
N TRP A 312 21.28 -1.55 14.85
CA TRP A 312 21.86 -2.82 15.33
C TRP A 312 21.15 -3.52 16.49
N PRO A 313 20.31 -2.90 17.34
CA PRO A 313 19.48 -3.67 18.26
C PRO A 313 18.61 -4.73 17.60
N VAL A 314 18.25 -4.53 16.32
CA VAL A 314 17.47 -5.50 15.54
C VAL A 314 18.28 -6.78 15.23
N ASP A 315 19.60 -6.69 15.18
CA ASP A 315 20.46 -7.85 14.98
C ASP A 315 20.28 -8.88 16.10
N GLY A 316 20.23 -8.42 17.36
CA GLY A 316 19.98 -9.29 18.51
C GLY A 316 18.64 -10.04 18.43
N PHE A 317 17.60 -9.37 17.95
CA PHE A 317 16.29 -10.00 17.72
C PHE A 317 16.36 -11.06 16.60
N VAL A 318 17.04 -10.75 15.52
CA VAL A 318 17.16 -11.66 14.36
C VAL A 318 18.01 -12.89 14.72
N GLU A 319 19.08 -12.72 15.48
CA GLU A 319 19.94 -13.84 15.93
C GLU A 319 19.27 -14.74 16.97
N ALA A 320 18.36 -14.19 17.77
CA ALA A 320 17.68 -14.92 18.83
C ALA A 320 16.52 -15.81 18.35
N ASN A 321 15.99 -15.54 17.15
CA ASN A 321 14.75 -16.16 16.69
C ASN A 321 14.95 -17.03 15.44
N ASP A 322 14.22 -18.14 15.34
CA ASP A 322 14.20 -19.01 14.15
C ASP A 322 13.10 -18.57 13.17
N PHE A 323 13.51 -18.07 12.02
CA PHE A 323 12.62 -17.61 10.96
C PHE A 323 12.20 -18.71 9.99
N THR A 324 12.55 -19.97 10.21
CA THR A 324 12.19 -21.08 9.32
C THR A 324 10.67 -21.14 9.10
N GLY A 325 10.23 -21.06 7.86
CA GLY A 325 8.83 -21.14 7.46
C GLY A 325 8.04 -19.84 7.66
N LYS A 326 8.69 -18.76 8.08
CA LYS A 326 8.05 -17.44 8.25
C LYS A 326 8.31 -16.55 7.05
N THR A 327 7.32 -15.74 6.69
CA THR A 327 7.45 -14.64 5.73
C THR A 327 7.86 -13.38 6.48
N VAL A 328 8.95 -12.73 6.06
CA VAL A 328 9.48 -11.53 6.73
C VAL A 328 9.40 -10.34 5.78
N ILE A 329 8.78 -9.26 6.25
CA ILE A 329 8.58 -8.03 5.50
C ILE A 329 9.29 -6.88 6.24
N PRO A 330 10.51 -6.50 5.82
CA PRO A 330 11.22 -5.39 6.44
C PRO A 330 10.55 -4.06 6.16
N PHE A 331 10.52 -3.17 7.15
CA PHE A 331 10.18 -1.76 6.93
C PHE A 331 11.12 -0.84 7.69
N CYS A 332 11.43 0.31 7.13
CA CYS A 332 12.31 1.24 7.80
C CYS A 332 11.78 2.67 7.83
N THR A 333 12.29 3.43 8.80
CA THR A 333 12.12 4.89 8.87
C THR A 333 13.46 5.58 8.70
N SER A 334 13.47 6.66 7.91
CA SER A 334 14.70 7.42 7.66
C SER A 334 14.35 8.80 7.13
N SER A 335 15.16 9.81 7.46
CA SER A 335 15.00 11.17 6.93
C SER A 335 15.31 11.28 5.43
N SER A 336 16.22 10.45 4.88
CA SER A 336 16.67 10.58 3.50
C SER A 336 17.07 9.27 2.81
N SER A 337 17.52 8.26 3.56
CA SER A 337 18.02 6.99 2.99
C SER A 337 16.87 6.00 2.78
N GLY A 338 16.88 5.25 1.66
CA GLY A 338 16.00 4.10 1.50
C GLY A 338 16.41 2.93 2.39
N LEU A 339 15.71 1.79 2.24
CA LEU A 339 16.03 0.54 2.93
C LEU A 339 17.46 0.04 2.60
N GLY A 340 17.96 0.29 1.38
CA GLY A 340 19.28 -0.16 0.93
C GLY A 340 19.41 -1.67 0.99
N GLU A 341 20.56 -2.14 1.45
CA GLU A 341 20.86 -3.57 1.63
C GLU A 341 20.47 -4.10 3.03
N SER A 342 19.87 -3.26 3.90
CA SER A 342 19.63 -3.61 5.30
C SER A 342 18.73 -4.85 5.47
N GLY A 343 17.66 -4.96 4.65
CA GLY A 343 16.79 -6.14 4.65
C GLY A 343 17.51 -7.41 4.22
N SER A 344 18.32 -7.35 3.15
CA SER A 344 19.11 -8.49 2.67
C SER A 344 20.16 -8.92 3.69
N ARG A 345 20.80 -7.96 4.36
CA ARG A 345 21.76 -8.25 5.43
C ARG A 345 21.10 -8.98 6.61
N LEU A 346 19.92 -8.51 7.04
CA LEU A 346 19.17 -9.17 8.10
C LEU A 346 18.71 -10.57 7.70
N ALA A 347 18.33 -10.77 6.43
CA ALA A 347 18.00 -12.08 5.89
C ALA A 347 19.20 -13.04 5.91
N GLU A 348 20.40 -12.55 5.58
CA GLU A 348 21.66 -13.34 5.70
C GLU A 348 21.96 -13.68 7.16
N LEU A 349 21.75 -12.73 8.08
CA LEU A 349 21.95 -12.92 9.51
C LEU A 349 20.98 -13.97 10.09
N ALA A 350 19.70 -13.92 9.70
CA ALA A 350 18.69 -14.88 10.11
C ALA A 350 18.96 -16.29 9.56
N GLY A 351 19.55 -16.40 8.37
CA GLY A 351 19.86 -17.69 7.72
C GLY A 351 18.65 -18.53 7.33
N ALA A 352 17.44 -18.07 7.58
CA ALA A 352 16.17 -18.74 7.32
C ALA A 352 15.04 -17.73 7.09
N GLY A 353 13.87 -18.21 6.61
CA GLY A 353 12.68 -17.38 6.32
C GLY A 353 12.60 -16.95 4.86
N ASP A 354 11.39 -16.55 4.45
CA ASP A 354 11.12 -15.96 3.13
C ASP A 354 11.08 -14.43 3.30
N TRP A 355 12.18 -13.77 2.97
CA TRP A 355 12.36 -12.33 3.15
C TRP A 355 11.94 -11.59 1.88
N LEU A 356 10.88 -10.81 2.00
CA LEU A 356 10.33 -10.02 0.91
C LEU A 356 11.03 -8.67 0.77
N GLU A 357 10.77 -7.99 -0.35
CA GLU A 357 11.22 -6.62 -0.55
C GLU A 357 10.55 -5.71 0.49
N GLY A 358 11.36 -5.00 1.26
CA GLY A 358 10.87 -4.12 2.31
C GLY A 358 10.53 -2.72 1.81
N GLN A 359 9.92 -1.91 2.68
CA GLN A 359 9.52 -0.55 2.36
C GLN A 359 10.04 0.48 3.35
N ARG A 360 10.35 1.69 2.85
CA ARG A 360 10.65 2.86 3.67
C ARG A 360 9.40 3.73 3.86
N PHE A 361 9.24 4.25 5.06
CA PHE A 361 8.25 5.24 5.47
C PHE A 361 8.89 6.56 5.89
#